data_f161ddf12e6dfc8c70551feb7ba85d4c
#
_entry.id   f161ddf12e6dfc8c70551feb7ba85d4c
#
_cell.length_a   1.000
_cell.length_b   1.000
_cell.length_c   1.000
_cell.angle_alpha   90.00
_cell.angle_beta   90.00
_cell.angle_gamma   90.00
#
_symmetry.space_group_name_H-M   'P 1'
#
loop_
_entity.id
_entity.type
_entity.pdbx_description
1 polymer ?
#
loop_
_entity_poly.entity_id
_entity_poly.type
_entity_poly.pdbx_seq_one_letter_code
_entity_poly.pdbx_strand_id
1 'polypeptide(L)'
;MRGMNTTLMQMTVLMLCGAGWRVLTPNRLSADQTRLVLTSVVYYFFMPVMVLDVLWRADIGWQSLQYSALGSISILLSILATWMLAKLFRFKNPQTGAVILAAAFPNVTYLGLPVLEQIFGDWTRSLVIQIDLFAEAPLVYTLGIMLARHYGATGEPKPKSVLAFFNAPPFWAAFVAVVLNLNQLPIPFWLAGLLQKCSGAVAPLMIFSLGLALSWRDIRVRNLPFIAPTALIKLWLMPLIALWLASLLNLTGQPRTAAVMDLAMPSMVMGIVLCDRYKLDSGLYAMAVTVTTALSLVSLPLWYRVL
;
A
#
# COMPACT_ATOMS: atom_id res chain seq x y z
N MET A 1 21.53 2.94 -11.38
CA MET A 1 20.60 3.80 -12.16
C MET A 1 19.97 3.10 -13.37
N ARG A 2 20.73 2.41 -14.26
CA ARG A 2 20.12 1.71 -15.40
C ARG A 2 19.08 0.67 -14.96
N GLY A 3 19.36 -0.13 -13.94
CA GLY A 3 18.43 -1.14 -13.43
C GLY A 3 17.09 -0.56 -12.96
N MET A 4 17.10 0.47 -12.10
CA MET A 4 15.88 1.09 -11.59
C MET A 4 15.01 1.71 -12.69
N ASN A 5 15.63 2.42 -13.65
CA ASN A 5 14.87 3.00 -14.76
C ASN A 5 14.23 1.90 -15.61
N THR A 6 14.92 0.78 -15.87
CA THR A 6 14.38 -0.37 -16.59
C THR A 6 13.21 -1.00 -15.83
N THR A 7 13.34 -1.17 -14.53
CA THR A 7 12.30 -1.70 -13.64
C THR A 7 11.04 -0.83 -13.66
N LEU A 8 11.20 0.47 -13.40
CA LEU A 8 10.07 1.40 -13.44
C LEU A 8 9.42 1.46 -14.83
N MET A 9 10.21 1.34 -15.89
CA MET A 9 9.69 1.29 -17.26
C MET A 9 8.87 0.01 -17.50
N GLN A 10 9.35 -1.17 -17.06
CA GLN A 10 8.60 -2.43 -17.17
C GLN A 10 7.28 -2.37 -16.38
N MET A 11 7.31 -1.84 -15.16
CA MET A 11 6.10 -1.64 -14.36
C MET A 11 5.16 -0.64 -15.00
N THR A 12 5.68 0.46 -15.53
CA THR A 12 4.87 1.46 -16.24
C THR A 12 4.19 0.84 -17.45
N VAL A 13 4.90 0.03 -18.24
CA VAL A 13 4.31 -0.68 -19.39
C VAL A 13 3.19 -1.61 -18.93
N LEU A 14 3.42 -2.42 -17.89
CA LEU A 14 2.41 -3.34 -17.37
C LEU A 14 1.19 -2.58 -16.80
N MET A 15 1.42 -1.45 -16.12
CA MET A 15 0.36 -0.55 -15.64
C MET A 15 -0.42 0.08 -16.81
N LEU A 16 0.28 0.49 -17.87
CA LEU A 16 -0.36 1.01 -19.09
C LEU A 16 -1.17 -0.07 -19.82
N CYS A 17 -0.74 -1.33 -19.81
CA CYS A 17 -1.55 -2.44 -20.31
C CYS A 17 -2.88 -2.55 -19.53
N GLY A 18 -2.83 -2.44 -18.19
CA GLY A 18 -4.03 -2.39 -17.36
C GLY A 18 -4.92 -1.18 -17.66
N ALA A 19 -4.33 0.01 -17.84
CA ALA A 19 -5.07 1.21 -18.23
C ALA A 19 -5.66 1.09 -19.65
N GLY A 20 -4.94 0.45 -20.59
CA GLY A 20 -5.42 0.15 -21.94
C GLY A 20 -6.62 -0.80 -21.95
N TRP A 21 -6.65 -1.77 -21.03
CA TRP A 21 -7.81 -2.65 -20.83
C TRP A 21 -9.09 -1.85 -20.55
N ARG A 22 -9.00 -0.75 -19.81
CA ARG A 22 -10.14 0.14 -19.54
C ARG A 22 -10.72 0.76 -20.83
N VAL A 23 -9.87 0.99 -21.84
CA VAL A 23 -10.29 1.56 -23.12
C VAL A 23 -10.83 0.48 -24.06
N LEU A 24 -10.14 -0.66 -24.12
CA LEU A 24 -10.45 -1.75 -25.04
C LEU A 24 -11.63 -2.61 -24.62
N THR A 25 -11.90 -2.70 -23.29
CA THR A 25 -12.98 -3.52 -22.69
C THR A 25 -13.15 -4.89 -23.36
N PRO A 26 -12.11 -5.76 -23.39
CA PRO A 26 -12.17 -7.04 -24.07
C PRO A 26 -13.31 -7.89 -23.51
N ASN A 27 -14.02 -8.61 -24.36
CA ASN A 27 -15.17 -9.45 -24.01
C ASN A 27 -16.28 -8.70 -23.22
N ARG A 28 -16.39 -7.39 -23.37
CA ARG A 28 -17.35 -6.53 -22.64
C ARG A 28 -17.15 -6.51 -21.13
N LEU A 29 -16.01 -7.01 -20.62
CA LEU A 29 -15.66 -6.92 -19.21
C LEU A 29 -15.18 -5.51 -18.87
N SER A 30 -15.86 -4.85 -17.95
CA SER A 30 -15.43 -3.52 -17.49
C SER A 30 -14.11 -3.62 -16.71
N ALA A 31 -13.29 -2.57 -16.75
CA ALA A 31 -12.06 -2.51 -15.99
C ALA A 31 -12.29 -2.72 -14.48
N ASP A 32 -13.40 -2.20 -13.94
CA ASP A 32 -13.71 -2.30 -12.52
C ASP A 32 -14.11 -3.72 -12.13
N GLN A 33 -14.87 -4.45 -12.97
CA GLN A 33 -15.16 -5.87 -12.78
C GLN A 33 -13.88 -6.71 -12.85
N THR A 34 -13.06 -6.51 -13.88
CA THR A 34 -11.79 -7.22 -14.04
C THR A 34 -10.87 -6.98 -12.84
N ARG A 35 -10.77 -5.73 -12.39
CA ARG A 35 -9.99 -5.36 -11.20
C ARG A 35 -10.52 -6.07 -9.95
N LEU A 36 -11.84 -6.08 -9.74
CA LEU A 36 -12.46 -6.73 -8.58
C LEU A 36 -12.14 -8.23 -8.55
N VAL A 37 -12.23 -8.91 -9.67
CA VAL A 37 -11.90 -10.35 -9.77
C VAL A 37 -10.40 -10.56 -9.49
N LEU A 38 -9.51 -9.82 -10.15
CA LEU A 38 -8.07 -9.96 -9.96
C LEU A 38 -7.65 -9.69 -8.51
N THR A 39 -8.11 -8.58 -7.94
CA THR A 39 -7.77 -8.23 -6.55
C THR A 39 -8.34 -9.23 -5.56
N SER A 40 -9.52 -9.79 -5.82
CA SER A 40 -10.11 -10.83 -4.97
C SER A 40 -9.29 -12.12 -5.02
N VAL A 41 -8.92 -12.60 -6.20
CA VAL A 41 -8.10 -13.81 -6.36
C VAL A 41 -6.74 -13.62 -5.70
N VAL A 42 -6.11 -12.45 -5.89
CA VAL A 42 -4.84 -12.18 -5.24
C VAL A 42 -5.01 -12.10 -3.73
N TYR A 43 -5.99 -11.38 -3.21
CA TYR A 43 -6.19 -11.19 -1.78
C TYR A 43 -6.54 -12.48 -1.02
N TYR A 44 -7.41 -13.32 -1.60
CA TYR A 44 -7.90 -14.54 -0.93
C TYR A 44 -7.04 -15.77 -1.16
N PHE A 45 -6.19 -15.78 -2.21
CA PHE A 45 -5.38 -16.96 -2.55
C PHE A 45 -3.88 -16.63 -2.66
N PHE A 46 -3.47 -15.82 -3.63
CA PHE A 46 -2.04 -15.62 -3.91
C PHE A 46 -1.29 -14.88 -2.79
N MET A 47 -1.91 -13.87 -2.19
CA MET A 47 -1.29 -13.09 -1.11
C MET A 47 -1.09 -13.90 0.18
N PRO A 48 -2.07 -14.67 0.68
CA PRO A 48 -1.82 -15.59 1.79
C PRO A 48 -0.69 -16.59 1.52
N VAL A 49 -0.62 -17.14 0.32
CA VAL A 49 0.46 -18.06 -0.08
C VAL A 49 1.82 -17.34 -0.09
N MET A 50 1.87 -16.13 -0.62
CA MET A 50 3.09 -15.31 -0.62
C MET A 50 3.52 -14.94 0.81
N VAL A 51 2.58 -14.51 1.65
CA VAL A 51 2.85 -14.19 3.06
C VAL A 51 3.41 -15.41 3.80
N LEU A 52 2.81 -16.58 3.57
CA LEU A 52 3.29 -17.84 4.14
C LEU A 52 4.73 -18.14 3.68
N ASP A 53 5.00 -18.09 2.37
CA ASP A 53 6.33 -18.37 1.81
C ASP A 53 7.40 -17.43 2.35
N VAL A 54 7.11 -16.12 2.36
CA VAL A 54 8.07 -15.08 2.72
C VAL A 54 8.35 -15.07 4.22
N LEU A 55 7.33 -15.09 5.07
CA LEU A 55 7.52 -15.01 6.52
C LEU A 55 8.03 -16.32 7.11
N TRP A 56 7.76 -17.48 6.50
CA TRP A 56 8.33 -18.75 6.93
C TRP A 56 9.86 -18.78 6.79
N ARG A 57 10.41 -18.05 5.79
CA ARG A 57 11.86 -17.93 5.52
C ARG A 57 12.50 -16.68 6.12
N ALA A 58 11.69 -15.77 6.69
CA ALA A 58 12.17 -14.46 7.10
C ALA A 58 13.05 -14.55 8.37
N ASP A 59 14.01 -13.65 8.47
CA ASP A 59 14.69 -13.37 9.73
C ASP A 59 13.80 -12.46 10.58
N ILE A 60 12.98 -13.08 11.45
CA ILE A 60 12.08 -12.37 12.37
C ILE A 60 12.84 -12.05 13.65
N GLY A 61 13.03 -10.76 13.95
CA GLY A 61 13.80 -10.33 15.12
C GLY A 61 13.62 -8.84 15.43
N TRP A 62 14.63 -8.23 15.98
CA TRP A 62 14.62 -6.82 16.38
C TRP A 62 14.30 -5.88 15.22
N GLN A 63 14.78 -6.17 14.02
CA GLN A 63 14.47 -5.38 12.81
C GLN A 63 12.97 -5.36 12.48
N SER A 64 12.25 -6.43 12.75
CA SER A 64 10.79 -6.49 12.54
C SER A 64 10.05 -5.45 13.39
N LEU A 65 10.50 -5.25 14.63
CA LEU A 65 9.96 -4.21 15.51
C LEU A 65 10.31 -2.81 15.00
N GLN A 66 11.53 -2.63 14.50
CA GLN A 66 11.97 -1.35 13.90
C GLN A 66 11.11 -1.00 12.67
N TYR A 67 10.84 -1.96 11.77
CA TYR A 67 9.97 -1.74 10.60
C TYR A 67 8.54 -1.43 11.01
N SER A 68 8.01 -2.17 11.98
CA SER A 68 6.65 -1.94 12.48
C SER A 68 6.50 -0.57 13.14
N ALA A 69 7.48 -0.18 13.96
CA ALA A 69 7.51 1.14 14.60
C ALA A 69 7.65 2.26 13.56
N LEU A 70 8.56 2.10 12.58
CA LEU A 70 8.77 3.04 11.49
C LEU A 70 7.49 3.29 10.71
N GLY A 71 6.83 2.21 10.27
CA GLY A 71 5.57 2.28 9.52
C GLY A 71 4.46 2.93 10.33
N SER A 72 4.24 2.42 11.56
CA SER A 72 3.15 2.89 12.42
C SER A 72 3.29 4.38 12.78
N ILE A 73 4.46 4.82 13.22
CA ILE A 73 4.70 6.22 13.61
C ILE A 73 4.60 7.13 12.39
N SER A 74 5.14 6.72 11.23
CA SER A 74 5.04 7.51 10.00
C SER A 74 3.59 7.69 9.55
N ILE A 75 2.77 6.65 9.62
CA ILE A 75 1.34 6.73 9.31
C ILE A 75 0.63 7.66 10.29
N LEU A 76 0.86 7.52 11.60
CA LEU A 76 0.23 8.35 12.63
C LEU A 76 0.59 9.84 12.47
N LEU A 77 1.85 10.15 12.21
CA LEU A 77 2.29 11.53 11.97
C LEU A 77 1.71 12.09 10.66
N SER A 78 1.57 11.27 9.62
CA SER A 78 0.93 11.68 8.37
C SER A 78 -0.57 11.92 8.54
N ILE A 79 -1.27 11.12 9.37
CA ILE A 79 -2.66 11.37 9.76
C ILE A 79 -2.77 12.73 10.47
N LEU A 80 -1.90 12.98 11.45
CA LEU A 80 -1.90 14.24 12.22
C LEU A 80 -1.64 15.44 11.31
N ALA A 81 -0.62 15.38 10.46
CA ALA A 81 -0.28 16.45 9.52
C ALA A 81 -1.44 16.76 8.58
N THR A 82 -2.06 15.72 8.01
CA THR A 82 -3.21 15.89 7.09
C THR A 82 -4.43 16.43 7.81
N TRP A 83 -4.69 15.98 9.03
CA TRP A 83 -5.78 16.49 9.85
C TRP A 83 -5.59 17.98 10.19
N MET A 84 -4.38 18.39 10.60
CA MET A 84 -4.06 19.79 10.85
C MET A 84 -4.27 20.65 9.61
N LEU A 85 -3.82 20.17 8.45
CA LEU A 85 -3.99 20.84 7.17
C LEU A 85 -5.49 20.94 6.78
N ALA A 86 -6.25 19.87 6.93
CA ALA A 86 -7.67 19.86 6.63
C ALA A 86 -8.46 20.86 7.52
N LYS A 87 -8.08 20.99 8.80
CA LYS A 87 -8.63 22.02 9.71
C LYS A 87 -8.24 23.44 9.28
N LEU A 88 -6.98 23.65 8.92
CA LEU A 88 -6.49 24.96 8.50
C LEU A 88 -7.23 25.46 7.25
N PHE A 89 -7.43 24.59 6.27
CA PHE A 89 -8.12 24.91 5.02
C PHE A 89 -9.64 24.70 5.08
N ARG A 90 -10.19 24.35 6.25
CA ARG A 90 -11.64 24.17 6.49
C ARG A 90 -12.29 23.18 5.51
N PHE A 91 -11.67 22.04 5.28
CA PHE A 91 -12.23 20.98 4.43
C PHE A 91 -13.55 20.46 5.04
N LYS A 92 -14.50 20.08 4.17
CA LYS A 92 -15.74 19.43 4.62
C LYS A 92 -15.42 18.01 5.12
N ASN A 93 -16.23 17.49 6.05
CA ASN A 93 -16.01 16.18 6.65
C ASN A 93 -15.72 15.05 5.65
N PRO A 94 -16.54 14.82 4.59
CA PRO A 94 -16.25 13.73 3.63
C PRO A 94 -14.92 13.91 2.88
N GLN A 95 -14.51 15.15 2.60
CA GLN A 95 -13.23 15.48 1.98
C GLN A 95 -12.08 15.25 2.97
N THR A 96 -12.24 15.66 4.22
CA THR A 96 -11.24 15.46 5.29
C THR A 96 -10.93 13.97 5.46
N GLY A 97 -11.95 13.12 5.57
CA GLY A 97 -11.76 11.67 5.66
C GLY A 97 -11.03 11.09 4.46
N ALA A 98 -11.43 11.49 3.24
CA ALA A 98 -10.82 11.03 2.01
C ALA A 98 -9.34 11.41 1.90
N VAL A 99 -8.97 12.68 2.19
CA VAL A 99 -7.57 13.14 2.09
C VAL A 99 -6.69 12.55 3.20
N ILE A 100 -7.22 12.33 4.42
CA ILE A 100 -6.48 11.67 5.49
C ILE A 100 -6.13 10.23 5.08
N LEU A 101 -7.11 9.47 4.60
CA LEU A 101 -6.86 8.10 4.14
C LEU A 101 -5.87 8.06 2.98
N ALA A 102 -5.98 8.99 2.02
CA ALA A 102 -5.08 9.04 0.87
C ALA A 102 -3.65 9.44 1.23
N ALA A 103 -3.46 10.39 2.15
CA ALA A 103 -2.13 10.88 2.53
C ALA A 103 -1.40 9.96 3.52
N ALA A 104 -2.14 9.26 4.40
CA ALA A 104 -1.53 8.51 5.49
C ALA A 104 -1.14 7.07 5.12
N PHE A 105 -1.92 6.40 4.27
CA PHE A 105 -1.71 4.99 3.97
C PHE A 105 -1.00 4.80 2.62
N PRO A 106 0.25 4.28 2.63
CA PRO A 106 1.02 4.01 1.42
C PRO A 106 0.55 2.75 0.70
N ASN A 107 0.85 2.63 -0.57
CA ASN A 107 0.57 1.43 -1.36
C ASN A 107 1.76 0.46 -1.28
N VAL A 108 2.09 0.00 -0.07
CA VAL A 108 3.27 -0.81 0.22
C VAL A 108 3.25 -2.15 -0.52
N THR A 109 2.16 -2.91 -0.43
CA THR A 109 2.11 -4.26 -1.00
C THR A 109 1.84 -4.26 -2.51
N TYR A 110 0.89 -3.45 -3.01
CA TYR A 110 0.52 -3.51 -4.43
C TYR A 110 1.52 -2.81 -5.36
N LEU A 111 2.22 -1.79 -4.89
CA LEU A 111 3.26 -1.12 -5.66
C LEU A 111 4.64 -1.23 -5.00
N GLY A 112 4.73 -1.08 -3.69
CA GLY A 112 5.99 -1.11 -2.96
C GLY A 112 6.72 -2.44 -3.11
N LEU A 113 6.04 -3.56 -2.88
CA LEU A 113 6.64 -4.88 -2.99
C LEU A 113 7.29 -5.13 -4.36
N PRO A 114 6.58 -5.01 -5.51
CA PRO A 114 7.21 -5.25 -6.79
C PRO A 114 8.33 -4.25 -7.14
N VAL A 115 8.20 -2.98 -6.71
CA VAL A 115 9.23 -1.95 -6.96
C VAL A 115 10.48 -2.28 -6.16
N LEU A 116 10.35 -2.56 -4.86
CA LEU A 116 11.49 -2.80 -3.98
C LEU A 116 12.18 -4.13 -4.29
N GLU A 117 11.41 -5.17 -4.59
CA GLU A 117 11.94 -6.46 -5.00
C GLU A 117 12.83 -6.35 -6.24
N GLN A 118 12.41 -5.60 -7.23
CA GLN A 118 13.20 -5.43 -8.45
C GLN A 118 14.42 -4.51 -8.26
N ILE A 119 14.38 -3.57 -7.32
CA ILE A 119 15.50 -2.64 -7.07
C ILE A 119 16.53 -3.26 -6.13
N PHE A 120 16.09 -3.92 -5.07
CA PHE A 120 16.95 -4.39 -3.98
C PHE A 120 17.03 -5.92 -3.88
N GLY A 121 16.14 -6.66 -4.56
CA GLY A 121 16.08 -8.12 -4.54
C GLY A 121 15.02 -8.70 -3.60
N ASP A 122 14.91 -10.03 -3.62
CA ASP A 122 13.84 -10.81 -2.97
C ASP A 122 13.73 -10.61 -1.45
N TRP A 123 14.81 -10.25 -0.77
CA TRP A 123 14.81 -10.02 0.68
C TRP A 123 13.84 -8.89 1.09
N THR A 124 13.57 -7.93 0.21
CA THR A 124 12.64 -6.84 0.49
C THR A 124 11.20 -7.28 0.61
N ARG A 125 10.83 -8.44 0.08
CA ARG A 125 9.49 -9.03 0.29
C ARG A 125 9.16 -9.14 1.77
N SER A 126 10.13 -9.64 2.57
CA SER A 126 9.96 -9.77 4.01
C SER A 126 9.74 -8.42 4.69
N LEU A 127 10.54 -7.40 4.33
CA LEU A 127 10.42 -6.05 4.85
C LEU A 127 9.03 -5.45 4.56
N VAL A 128 8.60 -5.48 3.30
CA VAL A 128 7.30 -4.93 2.86
C VAL A 128 6.14 -5.62 3.58
N ILE A 129 6.15 -6.97 3.63
CA ILE A 129 5.10 -7.73 4.31
C ILE A 129 5.06 -7.42 5.81
N GLN A 130 6.20 -7.21 6.45
CA GLN A 130 6.24 -6.84 7.86
C GLN A 130 5.69 -5.43 8.10
N ILE A 131 6.00 -4.45 7.24
CA ILE A 131 5.41 -3.10 7.32
C ILE A 131 3.90 -3.18 7.09
N ASP A 132 3.45 -3.92 6.07
CA ASP A 132 2.02 -4.06 5.76
C ASP A 132 1.26 -4.72 6.94
N LEU A 133 1.66 -5.92 7.34
CA LEU A 133 0.91 -6.72 8.32
C LEU A 133 1.04 -6.24 9.77
N PHE A 134 2.17 -5.64 10.15
CA PHE A 134 2.41 -5.25 11.53
C PHE A 134 2.27 -3.75 11.79
N ALA A 135 2.17 -2.93 10.74
CA ALA A 135 1.95 -1.48 10.87
C ALA A 135 0.72 -1.01 10.10
N GLU A 136 0.68 -1.17 8.77
CA GLU A 136 -0.36 -0.56 7.94
C GLU A 136 -1.72 -1.21 8.14
N ALA A 137 -1.85 -2.52 7.97
CA ALA A 137 -3.12 -3.23 8.06
C ALA A 137 -3.79 -3.06 9.44
N PRO A 138 -3.12 -3.22 10.59
CA PRO A 138 -3.71 -2.92 11.88
C PRO A 138 -4.26 -1.49 11.99
N LEU A 139 -3.52 -0.51 11.49
CA LEU A 139 -3.94 0.89 11.53
C LEU A 139 -5.08 1.19 10.55
N VAL A 140 -5.10 0.58 9.37
CA VAL A 140 -6.23 0.71 8.41
C VAL A 140 -7.51 0.15 9.02
N TYR A 141 -7.45 -1.07 9.57
CA TYR A 141 -8.64 -1.76 10.10
C TYR A 141 -9.13 -1.21 11.45
N THR A 142 -8.32 -0.45 12.16
CA THR A 142 -8.71 0.21 13.41
C THR A 142 -8.92 1.71 13.19
N LEU A 143 -7.85 2.47 13.15
CA LEU A 143 -7.87 3.94 13.07
C LEU A 143 -8.41 4.43 11.73
N GLY A 144 -8.05 3.77 10.61
CA GLY A 144 -8.54 4.12 9.26
C GLY A 144 -10.07 4.01 9.18
N ILE A 145 -10.63 2.89 9.66
CA ILE A 145 -12.09 2.70 9.73
C ILE A 145 -12.74 3.70 10.72
N MET A 146 -12.13 3.95 11.86
CA MET A 146 -12.64 4.91 12.83
C MET A 146 -12.71 6.33 12.24
N LEU A 147 -11.67 6.76 11.54
CA LEU A 147 -11.63 8.06 10.86
C LEU A 147 -12.66 8.12 9.71
N ALA A 148 -12.74 7.06 8.90
CA ALA A 148 -13.70 6.99 7.80
C ALA A 148 -15.15 7.13 8.31
N ARG A 149 -15.48 6.54 9.45
CA ARG A 149 -16.78 6.67 10.08
C ARG A 149 -17.00 8.05 10.68
N HIS A 150 -16.00 8.62 11.35
CA HIS A 150 -16.11 9.92 11.99
C HIS A 150 -16.39 11.03 10.98
N TYR A 151 -15.74 10.96 9.81
CA TYR A 151 -15.89 11.95 8.75
C TYR A 151 -16.96 11.62 7.72
N GLY A 152 -17.45 10.38 7.70
CA GLY A 152 -18.49 9.92 6.77
C GLY A 152 -19.92 10.23 7.26
N ALA A 153 -20.87 10.08 6.33
CA ALA A 153 -22.28 10.40 6.56
C ALA A 153 -23.15 9.18 6.94
N THR A 154 -22.55 8.07 7.36
CA THR A 154 -23.29 6.84 7.65
C THR A 154 -23.73 6.78 9.11
N GLY A 155 -25.05 6.65 9.34
CA GLY A 155 -25.62 6.27 10.62
C GLY A 155 -25.51 4.77 10.94
N GLU A 156 -24.53 4.04 10.36
CA GLU A 156 -24.38 2.60 10.57
C GLU A 156 -23.99 2.26 12.02
N PRO A 157 -24.52 1.15 12.57
CA PRO A 157 -24.18 0.68 13.91
C PRO A 157 -22.68 0.38 14.02
N LYS A 158 -22.17 0.47 15.26
CA LYS A 158 -20.73 0.26 15.56
C LYS A 158 -20.22 -1.01 14.87
N PRO A 159 -19.18 -0.95 14.01
CA PRO A 159 -18.64 -2.16 13.41
C PRO A 159 -18.05 -3.04 14.51
N LYS A 160 -18.19 -4.35 14.32
CA LYS A 160 -17.37 -5.37 15.02
C LYS A 160 -15.92 -5.34 14.47
N SER A 161 -15.28 -4.16 14.44
CA SER A 161 -14.27 -3.84 13.45
C SER A 161 -12.84 -4.22 13.82
N VAL A 162 -12.50 -4.31 15.09
CA VAL A 162 -11.19 -4.85 15.49
C VAL A 162 -11.09 -6.34 15.10
N LEU A 163 -12.24 -7.04 15.12
CA LEU A 163 -12.31 -8.44 14.67
C LEU A 163 -12.19 -8.59 13.14
N ALA A 164 -12.41 -7.54 12.35
CA ALA A 164 -12.28 -7.61 10.90
C ALA A 164 -10.84 -7.87 10.44
N PHE A 165 -9.84 -7.40 11.18
CA PHE A 165 -8.44 -7.72 10.94
C PHE A 165 -8.18 -9.23 11.08
N PHE A 166 -8.77 -9.88 12.08
CA PHE A 166 -8.66 -11.33 12.27
C PHE A 166 -9.40 -12.16 11.21
N ASN A 167 -10.27 -11.55 10.40
CA ASN A 167 -10.93 -12.22 9.28
C ASN A 167 -10.13 -12.14 7.97
N ALA A 168 -9.00 -11.44 7.95
CA ALA A 168 -8.16 -11.30 6.77
C ALA A 168 -7.34 -12.58 6.52
N PRO A 169 -7.47 -13.25 5.34
CA PRO A 169 -6.69 -14.46 5.05
C PRO A 169 -5.17 -14.28 5.16
N PRO A 170 -4.57 -13.14 4.74
CA PRO A 170 -3.15 -12.91 4.92
C PRO A 170 -2.69 -12.88 6.38
N PHE A 171 -3.57 -12.47 7.31
CA PHE A 171 -3.27 -12.47 8.74
C PHE A 171 -3.05 -13.91 9.26
N TRP A 172 -3.91 -14.84 8.91
CA TRP A 172 -3.78 -16.23 9.33
C TRP A 172 -2.57 -16.91 8.68
N ALA A 173 -2.31 -16.58 7.41
CA ALA A 173 -1.08 -17.03 6.75
C ALA A 173 0.17 -16.54 7.45
N ALA A 174 0.19 -15.26 7.88
CA ALA A 174 1.28 -14.68 8.66
C ALA A 174 1.42 -15.37 10.03
N PHE A 175 0.31 -15.59 10.73
CA PHE A 175 0.33 -16.29 12.01
C PHE A 175 0.94 -17.69 11.89
N VAL A 176 0.48 -18.48 10.92
CA VAL A 176 1.02 -19.81 10.64
C VAL A 176 2.50 -19.72 10.25
N ALA A 177 2.86 -18.79 9.36
CA ALA A 177 4.24 -18.61 8.92
C ALA A 177 5.19 -18.28 10.07
N VAL A 178 4.80 -17.37 10.97
CA VAL A 178 5.60 -16.98 12.15
C VAL A 178 5.75 -18.16 13.10
N VAL A 179 4.70 -18.93 13.34
CA VAL A 179 4.78 -20.15 14.18
C VAL A 179 5.75 -21.16 13.57
N LEU A 180 5.68 -21.42 12.26
CA LEU A 180 6.57 -22.35 11.57
C LEU A 180 8.02 -21.84 11.56
N ASN A 181 8.22 -20.56 11.37
CA ASN A 181 9.52 -19.90 11.38
C ASN A 181 10.19 -19.98 12.75
N LEU A 182 9.49 -19.58 13.82
CA LEU A 182 10.03 -19.59 15.20
C LEU A 182 10.36 -21.02 15.69
N ASN A 183 9.65 -22.03 15.20
CA ASN A 183 9.95 -23.42 15.47
C ASN A 183 11.01 -24.02 14.52
N GLN A 184 11.58 -23.20 13.62
CA GLN A 184 12.61 -23.60 12.65
C GLN A 184 12.23 -24.81 11.80
N LEU A 185 10.93 -25.00 11.52
CA LEU A 185 10.44 -26.11 10.72
C LEU A 185 10.83 -25.92 9.26
N PRO A 186 11.48 -26.93 8.63
CA PRO A 186 11.88 -26.80 7.24
C PRO A 186 10.66 -26.87 6.31
N ILE A 187 10.69 -26.08 5.25
CA ILE A 187 9.65 -26.13 4.22
C ILE A 187 9.82 -27.41 3.40
N PRO A 188 8.80 -28.27 3.25
CA PRO A 188 8.87 -29.46 2.42
C PRO A 188 9.21 -29.08 0.97
N PHE A 189 10.11 -29.85 0.33
CA PHE A 189 10.63 -29.55 -1.00
C PHE A 189 9.53 -29.37 -2.06
N TRP A 190 8.52 -30.22 -2.05
CA TRP A 190 7.39 -30.14 -2.98
C TRP A 190 6.54 -28.86 -2.77
N LEU A 191 6.42 -28.38 -1.52
CA LEU A 191 5.66 -27.19 -1.17
C LEU A 191 6.44 -25.94 -1.53
N ALA A 192 7.76 -25.92 -1.35
CA ALA A 192 8.60 -24.77 -1.63
C ALA A 192 8.44 -24.25 -3.07
N GLY A 193 8.44 -25.15 -4.05
CA GLY A 193 8.25 -24.79 -5.46
C GLY A 193 6.86 -24.26 -5.78
N LEU A 194 5.82 -24.78 -5.12
CA LEU A 194 4.45 -24.28 -5.26
C LEU A 194 4.31 -22.86 -4.67
N LEU A 195 4.79 -22.67 -3.45
CA LEU A 195 4.76 -21.38 -2.76
C LEU A 195 5.46 -20.30 -3.60
N GLN A 196 6.66 -20.60 -4.12
CA GLN A 196 7.44 -19.67 -4.92
C GLN A 196 6.74 -19.28 -6.23
N LYS A 197 6.11 -20.23 -6.94
CA LYS A 197 5.36 -19.95 -8.17
C LYS A 197 4.16 -19.06 -7.90
N CYS A 198 3.40 -19.33 -6.83
CA CYS A 198 2.26 -18.50 -6.44
C CYS A 198 2.69 -17.11 -5.97
N SER A 199 3.76 -17.02 -5.17
CA SER A 199 4.34 -15.74 -4.72
C SER A 199 4.74 -14.86 -5.90
N GLY A 200 5.39 -15.43 -6.93
CA GLY A 200 5.81 -14.71 -8.13
C GLY A 200 4.67 -14.16 -8.99
N ALA A 201 3.45 -14.70 -8.86
CA ALA A 201 2.29 -14.21 -9.60
C ALA A 201 1.70 -12.92 -9.00
N VAL A 202 1.95 -12.62 -7.72
CA VAL A 202 1.34 -11.48 -7.03
C VAL A 202 1.73 -10.16 -7.68
N ALA A 203 3.01 -9.89 -7.85
CA ALA A 203 3.51 -8.61 -8.34
C ALA A 203 2.93 -8.22 -9.73
N PRO A 204 3.02 -9.06 -10.78
CA PRO A 204 2.48 -8.68 -12.09
C PRO A 204 0.96 -8.50 -12.09
N LEU A 205 0.21 -9.32 -11.35
CA LEU A 205 -1.24 -9.19 -11.26
C LEU A 205 -1.64 -7.89 -10.56
N MET A 206 -0.88 -7.49 -9.54
CA MET A 206 -1.15 -6.26 -8.79
C MET A 206 -0.82 -5.01 -9.58
N ILE A 207 0.30 -4.96 -10.31
CA ILE A 207 0.66 -3.83 -11.15
C ILE A 207 -0.35 -3.66 -12.29
N PHE A 208 -0.79 -4.74 -12.92
CA PHE A 208 -1.84 -4.70 -13.93
C PHE A 208 -3.17 -4.20 -13.35
N SER A 209 -3.54 -4.70 -12.17
CA SER A 209 -4.75 -4.26 -11.44
C SER A 209 -4.67 -2.78 -11.05
N LEU A 210 -3.48 -2.27 -10.69
CA LEU A 210 -3.27 -0.85 -10.42
C LEU A 210 -3.54 -0.03 -11.68
N GLY A 211 -3.08 -0.48 -12.85
CA GLY A 211 -3.41 0.15 -14.14
C GLY A 211 -4.91 0.21 -14.40
N LEU A 212 -5.65 -0.87 -14.11
CA LEU A 212 -7.12 -0.89 -14.18
C LEU A 212 -7.77 0.13 -13.23
N ALA A 213 -7.14 0.44 -12.09
CA ALA A 213 -7.66 1.38 -11.10
C ALA A 213 -7.48 2.85 -11.51
N LEU A 214 -6.51 3.17 -12.39
CA LEU A 214 -6.26 4.55 -12.80
C LEU A 214 -7.43 5.12 -13.58
N SER A 215 -8.03 6.17 -13.06
CA SER A 215 -9.15 6.87 -13.70
C SER A 215 -8.79 8.32 -13.99
N TRP A 216 -8.40 8.59 -15.22
CA TRP A 216 -8.11 9.94 -15.69
C TRP A 216 -9.36 10.82 -15.77
N ARG A 217 -10.57 10.20 -15.85
CA ARG A 217 -11.86 10.91 -15.90
C ARG A 217 -12.23 11.59 -14.59
N ASP A 218 -11.65 11.12 -13.48
CA ASP A 218 -11.91 11.67 -12.14
C ASP A 218 -11.05 12.90 -11.81
N ILE A 219 -10.10 13.25 -12.70
CA ILE A 219 -9.26 14.44 -12.53
C ILE A 219 -10.10 15.69 -12.79
N ARG A 220 -10.41 16.39 -11.71
CA ARG A 220 -11.16 17.67 -11.75
C ARG A 220 -10.28 18.78 -11.19
N VAL A 221 -10.07 19.82 -11.97
CA VAL A 221 -9.26 21.01 -11.58
C VAL A 221 -9.74 21.61 -10.25
N ARG A 222 -11.05 21.56 -10.01
CA ARG A 222 -11.66 22.01 -8.73
C ARG A 222 -11.12 21.30 -7.51
N ASN A 223 -10.61 20.08 -7.64
CA ASN A 223 -10.10 19.28 -6.53
C ASN A 223 -8.59 19.48 -6.28
N LEU A 224 -7.88 20.23 -7.13
CA LEU A 224 -6.44 20.48 -6.97
C LEU A 224 -6.05 21.06 -5.60
N PRO A 225 -6.83 21.99 -4.99
CA PRO A 225 -6.51 22.52 -3.65
C PRO A 225 -6.49 21.45 -2.55
N PHE A 226 -7.16 20.31 -2.76
CA PHE A 226 -7.15 19.16 -1.83
C PHE A 226 -6.03 18.18 -2.19
N ILE A 227 -5.79 17.97 -3.48
CA ILE A 227 -4.85 16.97 -4.00
C ILE A 227 -3.40 17.41 -3.83
N ALA A 228 -3.08 18.68 -4.12
CA ALA A 228 -1.70 19.16 -4.02
C ALA A 228 -1.10 18.97 -2.62
N PRO A 229 -1.76 19.42 -1.52
CA PRO A 229 -1.22 19.17 -0.18
C PRO A 229 -1.24 17.69 0.21
N THR A 230 -2.23 16.90 -0.24
CA THR A 230 -2.26 15.44 -0.02
C THR A 230 -1.04 14.78 -0.67
N ALA A 231 -0.72 15.13 -1.92
CA ALA A 231 0.44 14.60 -2.63
C ALA A 231 1.77 15.05 -1.98
N LEU A 232 1.86 16.29 -1.50
CA LEU A 232 3.04 16.77 -0.77
C LEU A 232 3.26 16.01 0.53
N ILE A 233 2.21 15.79 1.31
CA ILE A 233 2.32 14.99 2.54
C ILE A 233 2.73 13.56 2.19
N LYS A 234 2.05 12.94 1.21
CA LYS A 234 2.28 11.53 0.88
C LYS A 234 3.66 11.27 0.28
N LEU A 235 4.08 12.06 -0.71
CA LEU A 235 5.27 11.78 -1.50
C LEU A 235 6.54 12.46 -0.97
N TRP A 236 6.40 13.43 -0.05
CA TRP A 236 7.55 14.18 0.48
C TRP A 236 7.61 14.18 2.00
N LEU A 237 6.55 14.60 2.69
CA LEU A 237 6.58 14.70 4.15
C LEU A 237 6.69 13.32 4.81
N MET A 238 5.90 12.35 4.36
CA MET A 238 5.92 11.01 4.94
C MET A 238 7.29 10.31 4.79
N PRO A 239 7.94 10.28 3.61
CA PRO A 239 9.28 9.70 3.52
C PRO A 239 10.34 10.53 4.26
N LEU A 240 10.20 11.85 4.42
CA LEU A 240 11.08 12.64 5.29
C LEU A 240 10.93 12.24 6.76
N ILE A 241 9.69 12.06 7.23
CA ILE A 241 9.41 11.54 8.58
C ILE A 241 10.03 10.14 8.73
N ALA A 242 9.82 9.27 7.75
CA ALA A 242 10.38 7.92 7.76
C ALA A 242 11.91 7.93 7.78
N LEU A 243 12.54 8.81 7.02
CA LEU A 243 14.01 8.98 7.01
C LEU A 243 14.54 9.40 8.37
N TRP A 244 13.88 10.38 8.99
CA TRP A 244 14.22 10.86 10.33
C TRP A 244 14.03 9.75 11.38
N LEU A 245 12.88 9.06 11.38
CA LEU A 245 12.59 7.95 12.28
C LEU A 245 13.54 6.76 12.08
N ALA A 246 13.90 6.43 10.83
CA ALA A 246 14.85 5.37 10.54
C ALA A 246 16.21 5.62 11.18
N SER A 247 16.62 6.89 11.23
CA SER A 247 17.87 7.30 11.93
C SER A 247 17.74 7.14 13.44
N LEU A 248 16.60 7.50 14.04
CA LEU A 248 16.33 7.32 15.47
C LEU A 248 16.25 5.82 15.86
N LEU A 249 15.71 5.01 14.97
CA LEU A 249 15.60 3.56 15.15
C LEU A 249 16.90 2.81 14.83
N ASN A 250 17.99 3.51 14.48
CA ASN A 250 19.27 2.93 14.08
C ASN A 250 19.19 1.97 12.90
N LEU A 251 18.23 2.18 11.98
CA LEU A 251 18.21 1.48 10.71
C LEU A 251 19.33 2.04 9.81
N THR A 252 20.14 1.16 9.23
CA THR A 252 21.29 1.54 8.38
C THR A 252 21.33 0.75 7.08
N GLY A 253 22.07 1.24 6.09
CA GLY A 253 22.30 0.54 4.82
C GLY A 253 21.04 0.33 3.98
N GLN A 254 21.04 -0.74 3.21
CA GLN A 254 19.93 -1.07 2.30
C GLN A 254 18.57 -1.24 3.00
N PRO A 255 18.46 -1.86 4.20
CA PRO A 255 17.20 -1.94 4.93
C PRO A 255 16.57 -0.58 5.24
N ARG A 256 17.37 0.43 5.62
CA ARG A 256 16.92 1.81 5.82
C ARG A 256 16.34 2.38 4.54
N THR A 257 17.11 2.31 3.44
CA THR A 257 16.70 2.85 2.15
C THR A 257 15.42 2.19 1.65
N ALA A 258 15.33 0.85 1.71
CA ALA A 258 14.17 0.11 1.29
C ALA A 258 12.91 0.45 2.12
N ALA A 259 13.03 0.54 3.46
CA ALA A 259 11.91 0.87 4.34
C ALA A 259 11.40 2.31 4.12
N VAL A 260 12.31 3.28 3.92
CA VAL A 260 11.92 4.66 3.61
C VAL A 260 11.26 4.74 2.24
N MET A 261 11.78 4.02 1.24
CA MET A 261 11.17 3.97 -0.08
C MET A 261 9.80 3.30 -0.08
N ASP A 262 9.58 2.29 0.75
CA ASP A 262 8.27 1.66 0.90
C ASP A 262 7.23 2.65 1.44
N LEU A 263 7.60 3.46 2.41
CA LEU A 263 6.75 4.53 2.94
C LEU A 263 6.61 5.74 2.00
N ALA A 264 7.51 5.89 1.01
CA ALA A 264 7.39 6.87 -0.08
C ALA A 264 6.44 6.43 -1.21
N MET A 265 5.88 5.21 -1.15
CA MET A 265 4.91 4.75 -2.14
C MET A 265 3.67 5.65 -2.16
N PRO A 266 2.97 5.79 -3.32
CA PRO A 266 1.78 6.62 -3.43
C PRO A 266 0.63 6.12 -2.57
N SER A 267 -0.50 6.81 -2.62
CA SER A 267 -1.71 6.46 -1.85
C SER A 267 -2.20 5.04 -2.16
N MET A 268 -2.60 4.29 -1.14
CA MET A 268 -3.11 2.93 -1.31
C MET A 268 -4.41 2.91 -2.12
N VAL A 269 -4.59 1.89 -2.98
CA VAL A 269 -5.79 1.77 -3.82
C VAL A 269 -7.01 1.30 -3.02
N MET A 270 -6.80 0.43 -2.03
CA MET A 270 -7.88 -0.19 -1.27
C MET A 270 -8.71 0.79 -0.43
N GLY A 271 -8.20 1.97 -0.11
CA GLY A 271 -8.92 2.98 0.66
C GLY A 271 -10.18 3.53 -0.02
N ILE A 272 -10.32 3.33 -1.35
CA ILE A 272 -11.56 3.68 -2.07
C ILE A 272 -12.76 2.91 -1.53
N VAL A 273 -12.55 1.65 -1.12
CA VAL A 273 -13.59 0.81 -0.54
C VAL A 273 -14.09 1.38 0.78
N LEU A 274 -13.20 1.97 1.59
CA LEU A 274 -13.58 2.65 2.81
C LEU A 274 -14.35 3.95 2.50
N CYS A 275 -13.90 4.69 1.48
CA CYS A 275 -14.59 5.92 1.06
C CYS A 275 -16.02 5.62 0.58
N ASP A 276 -16.22 4.60 -0.25
CA ASP A 276 -17.54 4.20 -0.73
C ASP A 276 -18.44 3.71 0.41
N ARG A 277 -17.90 2.85 1.27
CA ARG A 277 -18.66 2.25 2.38
C ARG A 277 -19.12 3.29 3.38
N TYR A 278 -18.27 4.25 3.73
CA TYR A 278 -18.54 5.25 4.76
C TYR A 278 -19.00 6.60 4.20
N LYS A 279 -19.33 6.67 2.90
CA LYS A 279 -19.84 7.88 2.23
C LYS A 279 -18.87 9.08 2.35
N LEU A 280 -17.58 8.82 2.23
CA LEU A 280 -16.57 9.86 2.04
C LEU A 280 -16.57 10.34 0.58
N ASP A 281 -15.70 11.30 0.24
CA ASP A 281 -15.53 11.75 -1.14
C ASP A 281 -14.66 10.78 -1.95
N SER A 282 -15.31 9.70 -2.48
CA SER A 282 -14.63 8.66 -3.26
C SER A 282 -14.00 9.21 -4.54
N GLY A 283 -14.60 10.22 -5.16
CA GLY A 283 -14.04 10.86 -6.36
C GLY A 283 -12.75 11.61 -6.05
N LEU A 284 -12.70 12.31 -4.92
CA LEU A 284 -11.49 12.97 -4.44
C LEU A 284 -10.41 11.95 -4.08
N TYR A 285 -10.79 10.83 -3.42
CA TYR A 285 -9.86 9.75 -3.10
C TYR A 285 -9.27 9.10 -4.36
N ALA A 286 -10.11 8.75 -5.34
CA ALA A 286 -9.65 8.17 -6.61
C ALA A 286 -8.69 9.10 -7.36
N MET A 287 -8.99 10.40 -7.37
CA MET A 287 -8.10 11.41 -7.92
C MET A 287 -6.75 11.45 -7.17
N ALA A 288 -6.76 11.39 -5.83
CA ALA A 288 -5.54 11.36 -5.02
C ALA A 288 -4.67 10.15 -5.35
N VAL A 289 -5.26 8.96 -5.44
CA VAL A 289 -4.56 7.73 -5.86
C VAL A 289 -3.95 7.90 -7.25
N THR A 290 -4.73 8.36 -8.22
CA THR A 290 -4.26 8.53 -9.61
C THR A 290 -3.11 9.52 -9.70
N VAL A 291 -3.25 10.69 -9.07
CA VAL A 291 -2.22 11.76 -9.12
C VAL A 291 -0.97 11.35 -8.35
N THR A 292 -1.10 10.80 -7.15
CA THR A 292 0.08 10.37 -6.37
C THR A 292 0.81 9.21 -7.05
N THR A 293 0.09 8.27 -7.69
CA THR A 293 0.71 7.19 -8.47
C THR A 293 1.46 7.74 -9.69
N ALA A 294 0.87 8.69 -10.43
CA ALA A 294 1.55 9.32 -11.56
C ALA A 294 2.80 10.11 -11.11
N LEU A 295 2.69 10.90 -10.03
CA LEU A 295 3.80 11.66 -9.48
C LEU A 295 4.90 10.76 -8.85
N SER A 296 4.53 9.57 -8.38
CA SER A 296 5.50 8.63 -7.80
C SER A 296 6.52 8.11 -8.83
N LEU A 297 6.17 8.11 -10.12
CA LEU A 297 7.13 7.77 -11.20
C LEU A 297 8.32 8.76 -11.25
N VAL A 298 8.16 9.95 -10.71
CA VAL A 298 9.22 10.97 -10.60
C VAL A 298 9.79 11.01 -9.18
N SER A 299 8.94 10.98 -8.14
CA SER A 299 9.39 11.13 -6.76
C SER A 299 10.19 9.92 -6.26
N LEU A 300 9.85 8.68 -6.64
CA LEU A 300 10.60 7.49 -6.23
C LEU A 300 12.05 7.48 -6.76
N PRO A 301 12.31 7.76 -8.06
CA PRO A 301 13.68 7.94 -8.54
C PRO A 301 14.47 9.04 -7.82
N LEU A 302 13.81 10.13 -7.44
CA LEU A 302 14.45 11.21 -6.69
C LEU A 302 14.81 10.75 -5.27
N TRP A 303 13.90 10.09 -4.57
CA TRP A 303 14.16 9.52 -3.25
C TRP A 303 15.30 8.50 -3.28
N TYR A 304 15.31 7.60 -4.25
CA TYR A 304 16.38 6.61 -4.40
C TYR A 304 17.77 7.21 -4.61
N ARG A 305 17.85 8.43 -5.17
CA ARG A 305 19.13 9.14 -5.34
C ARG A 305 19.61 9.83 -4.08
N VAL A 306 18.68 10.19 -3.21
CA VAL A 306 18.98 10.95 -1.98
C VAL A 306 19.29 10.01 -0.82
N LEU A 307 18.68 8.82 -0.80
CA LEU A 307 18.84 7.78 0.23
C LEU A 307 20.07 6.92 0.00
#